data_4b536d815ebffb242bfb172bb7f3a7eb
#
_entry.id   4b536d815ebffb242bfb172bb7f3a7eb
#
_cell.length_a   1.000
_cell.length_b   1.000
_cell.length_c   1.000
_cell.angle_alpha   90.00
_cell.angle_beta   90.00
_cell.angle_gamma   90.00
#
_symmetry.space_group_name_H-M   'P 1'
#
loop_
_entity.id
_entity.type
_entity.pdbx_description
1 polymer ?
#
loop_
_entity_poly.entity_id
_entity_poly.type
_entity_poly.pdbx_seq_one_letter_code
_entity_poly.pdbx_strand_id
1 'polypeptide(L)'
;MLLTHPYIRQKAEEFYQARMSQTELTLPLPEGPGAEIIRNVIAKYPGCYLMIDFWGMGCGPCRAAIQSSKALRAEIAKRDDVKLIFIAGERTTEGSDAYKKYVAEWLADEETVCVTNADFRRLQELLEFSGIPHYETFTPDGRRVREDIQFHGLHNFDFELQSLKEKLQ
;
A
#
# COMPACT_ATOMS: atom_id res chain seq x y z
N MET A 1 -18.34 -13.75 32.45
CA MET A 1 -19.63 -13.57 33.16
C MET A 1 -20.54 -12.50 32.55
N LEU A 2 -20.03 -11.37 32.10
CA LEU A 2 -20.85 -10.31 31.47
C LEU A 2 -21.59 -10.74 30.20
N LEU A 3 -21.13 -11.77 29.49
CA LEU A 3 -21.73 -12.30 28.28
C LEU A 3 -22.91 -13.27 28.48
N THR A 4 -23.29 -13.52 29.71
CA THR A 4 -24.41 -14.44 30.04
C THR A 4 -25.78 -13.75 30.07
N HIS A 5 -25.79 -12.41 30.14
CA HIS A 5 -27.06 -11.68 30.12
C HIS A 5 -27.61 -11.63 28.68
N PRO A 6 -28.87 -12.10 28.46
CA PRO A 6 -29.45 -12.21 27.12
C PRO A 6 -29.39 -10.92 26.29
N TYR A 7 -29.68 -9.79 26.90
CA TYR A 7 -29.62 -8.47 26.26
C TYR A 7 -28.23 -8.09 25.81
N ILE A 8 -27.20 -8.33 26.65
CA ILE A 8 -25.80 -8.03 26.32
C ILE A 8 -25.30 -8.94 25.19
N ARG A 9 -25.70 -10.22 25.23
CA ARG A 9 -25.38 -11.17 24.16
C ARG A 9 -26.02 -10.75 22.84
N GLN A 10 -27.29 -10.38 22.85
CA GLN A 10 -27.98 -9.89 21.66
C GLN A 10 -27.32 -8.62 21.11
N LYS A 11 -26.98 -7.65 21.95
CA LYS A 11 -26.31 -6.42 21.54
C LYS A 11 -24.89 -6.67 21.01
N ALA A 12 -24.15 -7.57 21.59
CA ALA A 12 -22.84 -8.00 21.10
C ALA A 12 -22.97 -8.68 19.74
N GLU A 13 -23.98 -9.53 19.55
CA GLU A 13 -24.25 -10.19 18.27
C GLU A 13 -24.68 -9.18 17.19
N GLU A 14 -25.61 -8.27 17.51
CA GLU A 14 -26.03 -7.18 16.60
C GLU A 14 -24.84 -6.30 16.21
N PHE A 15 -23.98 -5.95 17.17
CA PHE A 15 -22.77 -5.16 16.91
C PHE A 15 -21.76 -5.93 16.05
N TYR A 16 -21.58 -7.23 16.35
CA TYR A 16 -20.70 -8.11 15.57
C TYR A 16 -21.22 -8.27 14.14
N GLN A 17 -22.52 -8.56 13.96
CA GLN A 17 -23.14 -8.71 12.65
C GLN A 17 -23.12 -7.38 11.87
N ALA A 18 -23.39 -6.25 12.52
CA ALA A 18 -23.27 -4.94 11.90
C ALA A 18 -21.83 -4.64 11.47
N ARG A 19 -20.85 -5.02 12.28
CA ARG A 19 -19.43 -4.86 11.93
C ARG A 19 -19.00 -5.82 10.83
N MET A 20 -19.51 -7.05 10.82
CA MET A 20 -19.22 -8.03 9.77
C MET A 20 -19.92 -7.67 8.46
N SER A 21 -21.13 -7.13 8.49
CA SER A 21 -21.83 -6.65 7.29
C SER A 21 -21.29 -5.31 6.76
N GLN A 22 -20.63 -4.50 7.60
CA GLN A 22 -19.95 -3.27 7.20
C GLN A 22 -18.51 -3.50 6.74
N THR A 23 -18.02 -4.73 6.77
CA THR A 23 -16.67 -5.04 6.30
C THR A 23 -16.61 -5.14 4.78
N GLU A 24 -16.76 -4.02 4.11
CA GLU A 24 -16.21 -3.90 2.78
C GLU A 24 -14.69 -4.14 2.89
N LEU A 25 -14.19 -5.14 2.19
CA LEU A 25 -12.75 -5.48 2.17
C LEU A 25 -11.94 -4.42 1.42
N THR A 26 -12.64 -3.59 0.66
CA THR A 26 -12.07 -2.45 -0.06
C THR A 26 -12.87 -1.19 0.20
N LEU A 27 -12.20 -0.06 0.19
CA LEU A 27 -12.78 1.25 0.39
C LEU A 27 -12.53 2.10 -0.87
N PRO A 28 -13.39 3.08 -1.17
CA PRO A 28 -13.05 4.07 -2.18
C PRO A 28 -11.75 4.79 -1.77
N LEU A 29 -11.00 5.27 -2.74
CA LEU A 29 -9.88 6.16 -2.43
C LEU A 29 -10.42 7.38 -1.66
N PRO A 30 -9.85 7.73 -0.50
CA PRO A 30 -10.27 8.90 0.23
C PRO A 30 -10.18 10.18 -0.62
N GLU A 31 -11.12 11.09 -0.43
CA GLU A 31 -11.07 12.41 -1.06
C GLU A 31 -10.21 13.36 -0.21
N GLY A 32 -9.43 14.19 -0.88
CA GLY A 32 -8.60 15.18 -0.21
C GLY A 32 -7.33 15.53 -0.97
N PRO A 33 -6.53 16.46 -0.42
CA PRO A 33 -5.22 16.77 -0.97
C PRO A 33 -4.35 15.52 -1.03
N GLY A 34 -3.70 15.28 -2.16
CA GLY A 34 -2.90 14.08 -2.41
C GLY A 34 -3.63 12.95 -3.14
N ALA A 35 -4.97 12.92 -3.14
CA ALA A 35 -5.75 11.90 -3.83
C ALA A 35 -5.44 11.83 -5.34
N GLU A 36 -5.21 12.98 -5.96
CA GLU A 36 -4.87 13.07 -7.38
C GLU A 36 -3.55 12.36 -7.73
N ILE A 37 -2.57 12.39 -6.84
CA ILE A 37 -1.30 11.68 -7.00
C ILE A 37 -1.56 10.18 -7.13
N ILE A 38 -2.38 9.64 -6.23
CA ILE A 38 -2.75 8.21 -6.24
C ILE A 38 -3.61 7.88 -7.46
N ARG A 39 -4.59 8.72 -7.83
CA ARG A 39 -5.39 8.52 -9.05
C ARG A 39 -4.52 8.46 -10.31
N ASN A 40 -3.53 9.34 -10.41
CA ASN A 40 -2.61 9.36 -11.54
C ASN A 40 -1.78 8.08 -11.62
N VAL A 41 -1.34 7.56 -10.48
CA VAL A 41 -0.63 6.28 -10.40
C VAL A 41 -1.54 5.12 -10.83
N ILE A 42 -2.76 5.06 -10.28
CA ILE A 42 -3.76 4.02 -10.63
C ILE A 42 -4.07 4.05 -12.13
N ALA A 43 -4.25 5.23 -12.72
CA ALA A 43 -4.59 5.39 -14.12
C ALA A 43 -3.52 4.88 -15.11
N LYS A 44 -2.27 4.79 -14.67
CA LYS A 44 -1.17 4.24 -15.50
C LYS A 44 -1.25 2.72 -15.67
N TYR A 45 -1.89 2.01 -14.75
CA TYR A 45 -1.88 0.55 -14.69
C TYR A 45 -3.29 -0.03 -14.55
N PRO A 46 -4.17 0.19 -15.54
CA PRO A 46 -5.53 -0.32 -15.50
C PRO A 46 -5.53 -1.85 -15.47
N GLY A 47 -6.39 -2.43 -14.64
CA GLY A 47 -6.53 -3.88 -14.53
C GLY A 47 -5.48 -4.59 -13.66
N CYS A 48 -4.53 -3.85 -13.08
CA CYS A 48 -3.52 -4.41 -12.18
C CYS A 48 -3.87 -4.16 -10.71
N TYR A 49 -3.51 -5.11 -9.84
CA TYR A 49 -3.31 -4.79 -8.43
C TYR A 49 -2.10 -3.88 -8.31
N LEU A 50 -2.20 -2.84 -7.50
CA LEU A 50 -1.08 -1.95 -7.21
C LEU A 50 -0.64 -2.12 -5.78
N MET A 51 0.66 -2.30 -5.57
CA MET A 51 1.29 -2.22 -4.27
C MET A 51 2.22 -1.02 -4.26
N ILE A 52 1.92 -0.06 -3.40
CA ILE A 52 2.69 1.17 -3.25
C ILE A 52 3.54 1.06 -1.98
N ASP A 53 4.85 1.20 -2.14
CA ASP A 53 5.83 1.30 -1.05
C ASP A 53 6.20 2.77 -0.84
N PHE A 54 5.85 3.33 0.31
CA PHE A 54 6.28 4.65 0.76
C PHE A 54 7.60 4.52 1.49
N TRP A 55 8.64 5.12 0.94
CA TRP A 55 10.01 4.96 1.40
C TRP A 55 10.80 6.27 1.41
N GLY A 56 12.06 6.20 1.82
CA GLY A 56 12.97 7.34 1.75
C GLY A 56 14.44 6.92 1.94
N MET A 57 15.36 7.73 1.40
CA MET A 57 16.81 7.49 1.48
C MET A 57 17.34 7.45 2.91
N GLY A 58 16.76 8.24 3.82
CA GLY A 58 17.10 8.22 5.24
C GLY A 58 16.51 7.06 6.04
N CYS A 59 15.68 6.22 5.43
CA CYS A 59 15.00 5.10 6.07
C CYS A 59 15.82 3.81 5.88
N GLY A 60 16.58 3.39 6.89
CA GLY A 60 17.37 2.16 6.88
C GLY A 60 16.54 0.91 6.60
N PRO A 61 15.44 0.67 7.34
CA PRO A 61 14.55 -0.47 7.10
C PRO A 61 13.97 -0.48 5.68
N CYS A 62 13.60 0.67 5.12
CA CYS A 62 13.12 0.78 3.74
C CYS A 62 14.16 0.29 2.75
N ARG A 63 15.39 0.80 2.85
CA ARG A 63 16.48 0.39 1.96
C ARG A 63 16.85 -1.08 2.12
N ALA A 64 16.85 -1.59 3.34
CA ALA A 64 17.10 -3.01 3.59
C ALA A 64 16.04 -3.91 2.92
N ALA A 65 14.75 -3.54 3.01
CA ALA A 65 13.65 -4.24 2.35
C ALA A 65 13.79 -4.19 0.82
N ILE A 66 14.10 -3.03 0.25
CA ILE A 66 14.33 -2.86 -1.19
C ILE A 66 15.51 -3.75 -1.66
N GLN A 67 16.62 -3.75 -0.95
CA GLN A 67 17.80 -4.53 -1.32
C GLN A 67 17.55 -6.04 -1.24
N SER A 68 16.97 -6.50 -0.14
CA SER A 68 16.70 -7.92 0.08
C SER A 68 15.65 -8.51 -0.87
N SER A 69 14.72 -7.69 -1.38
CA SER A 69 13.65 -8.11 -2.28
C SER A 69 13.99 -8.04 -3.77
N LYS A 70 15.20 -7.65 -4.16
CA LYS A 70 15.55 -7.39 -5.58
C LYS A 70 15.20 -8.55 -6.51
N ALA A 71 15.57 -9.77 -6.15
CA ALA A 71 15.29 -10.95 -6.97
C ALA A 71 13.79 -11.23 -7.09
N LEU A 72 13.05 -11.13 -5.98
CA LEU A 72 11.60 -11.30 -5.96
C LEU A 72 10.89 -10.22 -6.80
N ARG A 73 11.33 -8.96 -6.68
CA ARG A 73 10.76 -7.85 -7.48
C ARG A 73 10.98 -8.04 -8.97
N ALA A 74 12.13 -8.59 -9.38
CA ALA A 74 12.38 -8.93 -10.78
C ALA A 74 11.40 -10.00 -11.31
N GLU A 75 10.97 -10.94 -10.48
CA GLU A 75 9.91 -11.91 -10.86
C GLU A 75 8.52 -11.24 -10.90
N ILE A 76 8.21 -10.39 -9.94
CA ILE A 76 6.95 -9.64 -9.91
C ILE A 76 6.84 -8.71 -11.12
N ALA A 77 7.93 -8.08 -11.54
CA ALA A 77 7.94 -7.18 -12.70
C ALA A 77 7.56 -7.85 -14.03
N LYS A 78 7.70 -9.17 -14.12
CA LYS A 78 7.28 -9.97 -15.30
C LYS A 78 5.77 -10.21 -15.35
N ARG A 79 5.05 -9.93 -14.27
CA ARG A 79 3.60 -10.15 -14.16
C ARG A 79 2.84 -8.98 -14.77
N ASP A 80 1.68 -9.29 -15.31
CA ASP A 80 0.72 -8.34 -15.87
C ASP A 80 -0.48 -8.05 -14.96
N ASP A 81 -0.60 -8.78 -13.84
CA ASP A 81 -1.71 -8.67 -12.88
C ASP A 81 -1.41 -7.77 -11.68
N VAL A 82 -0.15 -7.39 -11.48
CA VAL A 82 0.31 -6.58 -10.35
C VAL A 82 1.46 -5.66 -10.72
N LYS A 83 1.49 -4.46 -10.12
CA LYS A 83 2.61 -3.52 -10.22
C LYS A 83 3.07 -3.05 -8.85
N LEU A 84 4.39 -2.96 -8.70
CA LEU A 84 5.03 -2.34 -7.54
C LEU A 84 5.40 -0.90 -7.88
N ILE A 85 5.10 0.03 -6.98
CA ILE A 85 5.33 1.46 -7.16
C ILE A 85 5.99 1.99 -5.89
N PHE A 86 7.05 2.76 -6.06
CA PHE A 86 7.85 3.31 -4.96
C PHE A 86 7.69 4.83 -4.91
N ILE A 87 7.12 5.34 -3.82
CA ILE A 87 6.89 6.78 -3.63
C ILE A 87 7.78 7.31 -2.51
N ALA A 88 8.59 8.33 -2.82
CA ALA A 88 9.46 9.01 -1.86
C ALA A 88 9.19 10.51 -1.83
N GLY A 89 9.41 11.14 -0.66
CA GLY A 89 9.33 12.59 -0.52
C GLY A 89 10.63 13.29 -0.96
N GLU A 90 10.49 14.50 -1.49
CA GLU A 90 11.58 15.31 -2.04
C GLU A 90 12.72 15.56 -1.04
N ARG A 91 12.40 15.75 0.26
CA ARG A 91 13.42 15.90 1.31
C ARG A 91 14.36 14.70 1.43
N THR A 92 13.94 13.56 0.92
CA THR A 92 14.71 12.33 0.88
C THR A 92 15.51 12.22 -0.40
N THR A 93 15.60 13.37 -1.13
CA THR A 93 16.68 13.54 -2.07
C THR A 93 16.34 13.56 -3.55
N GLU A 94 15.16 14.05 -3.92
CA GLU A 94 14.93 14.33 -5.34
C GLU A 94 16.04 15.24 -5.86
N GLY A 95 16.65 14.86 -6.98
CA GLY A 95 17.74 15.62 -7.57
C GLY A 95 19.09 15.37 -6.95
N SER A 96 19.21 14.67 -5.80
CA SER A 96 20.52 14.29 -5.28
C SER A 96 21.11 13.13 -6.08
N ASP A 97 22.42 13.16 -6.29
CA ASP A 97 23.14 12.11 -6.99
C ASP A 97 23.06 10.77 -6.26
N ALA A 98 23.01 10.79 -4.93
CA ALA A 98 22.86 9.60 -4.11
C ALA A 98 21.51 8.91 -4.34
N TYR A 99 20.41 9.66 -4.40
CA TYR A 99 19.08 9.13 -4.72
C TYR A 99 19.04 8.53 -6.13
N LYS A 100 19.49 9.29 -7.13
CA LYS A 100 19.54 8.84 -8.53
C LYS A 100 20.35 7.55 -8.69
N LYS A 101 21.51 7.50 -8.05
CA LYS A 101 22.36 6.31 -8.05
C LYS A 101 21.67 5.12 -7.40
N TYR A 102 21.03 5.33 -6.25
CA TYR A 102 20.30 4.28 -5.55
C TYR A 102 19.14 3.72 -6.37
N VAL A 103 18.32 4.59 -6.95
CA VAL A 103 17.20 4.19 -7.82
C VAL A 103 17.72 3.42 -9.03
N ALA A 104 18.75 3.90 -9.69
CA ALA A 104 19.34 3.22 -10.86
C ALA A 104 19.90 1.83 -10.51
N GLU A 105 20.43 1.64 -9.32
CA GLU A 105 20.99 0.37 -8.87
C GLU A 105 19.93 -0.62 -8.38
N TRP A 106 18.91 -0.13 -7.66
CA TRP A 106 18.00 -0.97 -6.89
C TRP A 106 16.55 -0.97 -7.38
N LEU A 107 16.13 0.04 -8.11
CA LEU A 107 14.73 0.26 -8.55
C LEU A 107 14.63 0.58 -10.05
N ALA A 108 15.62 0.14 -10.85
CA ALA A 108 15.67 0.49 -12.28
C ALA A 108 14.48 -0.01 -13.09
N ASP A 109 13.90 -1.13 -12.69
CA ASP A 109 12.81 -1.82 -13.41
C ASP A 109 11.42 -1.51 -12.82
N GLU A 110 11.37 -0.70 -11.76
CA GLU A 110 10.13 -0.34 -11.09
C GLU A 110 9.72 1.12 -11.34
N GLU A 111 8.43 1.38 -11.19
CA GLU A 111 7.91 2.75 -11.17
C GLU A 111 8.33 3.45 -9.89
N THR A 112 9.05 4.54 -10.02
CA THR A 112 9.45 5.40 -8.90
C THR A 112 8.85 6.78 -9.06
N VAL A 113 8.23 7.30 -8.00
CA VAL A 113 7.63 8.63 -7.96
C VAL A 113 8.27 9.40 -6.81
N CYS A 114 8.87 10.53 -7.11
CA CYS A 114 9.37 11.46 -6.10
C CYS A 114 8.43 12.65 -6.01
N VAL A 115 7.85 12.88 -4.86
CA VAL A 115 6.90 13.97 -4.62
C VAL A 115 7.50 15.04 -3.72
N THR A 116 6.90 16.23 -3.68
CA THR A 116 7.32 17.27 -2.75
C THR A 116 7.11 16.85 -1.29
N ASN A 117 7.81 17.48 -0.37
CA ASN A 117 7.59 17.26 1.07
C ASN A 117 6.12 17.56 1.47
N ALA A 118 5.53 18.57 0.86
CA ALA A 118 4.15 18.94 1.11
C ALA A 118 3.20 17.84 0.61
N ASP A 119 3.43 17.31 -0.58
CA ASP A 119 2.62 16.23 -1.14
C ASP A 119 2.81 14.92 -0.39
N PHE A 120 4.02 14.62 0.08
CA PHE A 120 4.24 13.44 0.91
C PHE A 120 3.44 13.50 2.22
N ARG A 121 3.39 14.67 2.88
CA ARG A 121 2.53 14.88 4.05
C ARG A 121 1.05 14.73 3.74
N ARG A 122 0.59 15.26 2.58
CA ARG A 122 -0.80 15.08 2.13
C ARG A 122 -1.15 13.61 1.92
N LEU A 123 -0.20 12.83 1.40
CA LEU A 123 -0.38 11.37 1.25
C LEU A 123 -0.43 10.67 2.61
N GLN A 124 0.40 11.07 3.57
CA GLN A 124 0.36 10.55 4.93
C GLN A 124 -0.99 10.85 5.61
N GLU A 125 -1.51 12.05 5.47
CA GLU A 125 -2.81 12.44 5.99
C GLU A 125 -3.97 11.70 5.28
N LEU A 126 -3.92 11.61 3.95
CA LEU A 126 -4.92 10.94 3.13
C LEU A 126 -5.05 9.46 3.45
N LEU A 127 -3.93 8.78 3.62
CA LEU A 127 -3.83 7.33 3.82
C LEU A 127 -3.60 6.94 5.29
N GLU A 128 -3.63 7.93 6.19
CA GLU A 128 -3.59 7.77 7.65
C GLU A 128 -2.36 7.00 8.16
N PHE A 129 -1.17 7.29 7.61
CA PHE A 129 0.07 6.72 8.12
C PHE A 129 1.07 7.79 8.60
N SER A 130 1.91 7.44 9.57
CA SER A 130 2.88 8.37 10.17
C SER A 130 4.34 7.99 9.96
N GLY A 131 4.63 6.73 9.62
CA GLY A 131 5.99 6.21 9.48
C GLY A 131 6.23 5.49 8.17
N ILE A 132 7.49 5.26 7.84
CA ILE A 132 7.94 4.48 6.70
C ILE A 132 8.93 3.38 7.17
N PRO A 133 9.00 2.20 6.50
CA PRO A 133 8.22 1.85 5.31
C PRO A 133 6.73 1.73 5.60
N HIS A 134 5.90 2.14 4.65
CA HIS A 134 4.46 1.94 4.68
C HIS A 134 3.99 1.39 3.33
N TYR A 135 3.03 0.48 3.35
CA TYR A 135 2.53 -0.19 2.15
C TYR A 135 1.04 0.07 1.99
N GLU A 136 0.63 0.36 0.76
CA GLU A 136 -0.77 0.46 0.37
C GLU A 136 -1.06 -0.44 -0.82
N THR A 137 -2.21 -1.09 -0.80
CA THR A 137 -2.66 -1.97 -1.87
C THR A 137 -3.95 -1.44 -2.48
N PHE A 138 -4.00 -1.41 -3.81
CA PHE A 138 -5.19 -1.03 -4.58
C PHE A 138 -5.61 -2.19 -5.49
N THR A 139 -6.92 -2.37 -5.63
CA THR A 139 -7.49 -3.37 -6.53
C THR A 139 -7.44 -2.91 -7.99
N PRO A 140 -7.67 -3.82 -8.97
CA PRO A 140 -7.68 -3.46 -10.39
C PRO A 140 -8.68 -2.38 -10.79
N ASP A 141 -9.75 -2.19 -10.01
CA ASP A 141 -10.74 -1.12 -10.20
C ASP A 141 -10.44 0.15 -9.38
N GLY A 142 -9.24 0.22 -8.76
CA GLY A 142 -8.75 1.42 -8.09
C GLY A 142 -9.30 1.63 -6.67
N ARG A 143 -9.85 0.61 -6.04
CA ARG A 143 -10.29 0.68 -4.65
C ARG A 143 -9.14 0.39 -3.69
N ARG A 144 -9.08 1.11 -2.59
CA ARG A 144 -8.08 0.87 -1.53
C ARG A 144 -8.43 -0.42 -0.78
N VAL A 145 -7.49 -1.32 -0.67
CA VAL A 145 -7.64 -2.51 0.17
C VAL A 145 -7.55 -2.11 1.64
N ARG A 146 -8.40 -2.68 2.48
CA ARG A 146 -8.43 -2.38 3.90
C ARG A 146 -7.11 -2.79 4.58
N GLU A 147 -6.65 -1.97 5.54
CA GLU A 147 -5.35 -2.08 6.18
C GLU A 147 -5.04 -3.47 6.76
N ASP A 148 -6.04 -4.12 7.34
CA ASP A 148 -5.86 -5.43 8.00
C ASP A 148 -5.70 -6.62 7.02
N ILE A 149 -5.88 -6.40 5.72
CA ILE A 149 -5.73 -7.44 4.69
C ILE A 149 -4.78 -7.05 3.55
N GLN A 150 -4.20 -5.86 3.59
CA GLN A 150 -3.22 -5.45 2.60
C GLN A 150 -1.83 -6.03 2.88
N PHE A 151 -0.93 -5.88 1.91
CA PHE A 151 0.47 -6.28 2.08
C PHE A 151 1.19 -5.43 3.13
N HIS A 152 2.04 -6.09 3.91
CA HIS A 152 2.94 -5.43 4.87
C HIS A 152 4.42 -5.60 4.50
N GLY A 153 4.69 -5.99 3.28
CA GLY A 153 6.01 -6.26 2.73
C GLY A 153 5.94 -7.27 1.60
N LEU A 154 7.08 -7.72 1.11
CA LEU A 154 7.15 -8.64 -0.04
C LEU A 154 7.49 -10.09 0.34
N HIS A 155 7.77 -10.38 1.60
CA HIS A 155 8.32 -11.68 2.03
C HIS A 155 7.38 -12.89 1.78
N ASN A 156 6.06 -12.69 1.72
CA ASN A 156 5.07 -13.73 1.42
C ASN A 156 4.19 -13.34 0.22
N PHE A 157 4.75 -12.63 -0.73
CA PHE A 157 4.01 -11.93 -1.79
C PHE A 157 2.98 -12.81 -2.52
N ASP A 158 3.40 -13.97 -3.03
CA ASP A 158 2.50 -14.83 -3.81
C ASP A 158 1.33 -15.35 -2.97
N PHE A 159 1.60 -15.75 -1.75
CA PHE A 159 0.57 -16.20 -0.80
C PHE A 159 -0.39 -15.06 -0.45
N GLU A 160 0.12 -13.89 -0.14
CA GLU A 160 -0.71 -12.73 0.22
C GLU A 160 -1.56 -12.25 -0.95
N LEU A 161 -1.00 -12.18 -2.17
CA LEU A 161 -1.75 -11.82 -3.36
C LEU A 161 -2.85 -12.83 -3.68
N GLN A 162 -2.56 -14.12 -3.60
CA GLN A 162 -3.56 -15.16 -3.82
C GLN A 162 -4.67 -15.10 -2.78
N SER A 163 -4.32 -14.97 -1.50
CA SER A 163 -5.27 -14.82 -0.39
C SER A 163 -6.15 -13.58 -0.57
N LEU A 164 -5.57 -12.46 -1.00
CA LEU A 164 -6.32 -11.25 -1.28
C LEU A 164 -7.32 -11.45 -2.43
N LYS A 165 -6.89 -12.04 -3.53
CA LYS A 165 -7.77 -12.36 -4.67
C LYS A 165 -8.94 -13.25 -4.27
N GLU A 166 -8.70 -14.28 -3.46
CA GLU A 166 -9.75 -15.19 -2.96
C GLU A 166 -10.76 -14.48 -2.07
N LYS A 167 -10.29 -13.55 -1.22
CA LYS A 167 -11.19 -12.76 -0.35
C LYS A 167 -12.05 -11.76 -1.10
N LEU A 168 -11.58 -11.28 -2.27
CA LEU A 168 -12.26 -10.25 -3.07
C LEU A 168 -13.17 -10.82 -4.15
N GLN A 169 -13.20 -12.15 -4.35
CA GLN A 169 -14.13 -12.85 -5.23
C GLN A 169 -15.49 -13.05 -4.54
#